data_c37245d239a82ac5f6a94026488ae8dd
#
_entry.id   c37245d239a82ac5f6a94026488ae8dd
#
_cell.length_a   1.000
_cell.length_b   1.000
_cell.length_c   1.000
_cell.angle_alpha   90.00
_cell.angle_beta   90.00
_cell.angle_gamma   90.00
#
_symmetry.space_group_name_H-M   'P 1'
#
loop_
_entity.id
_entity.type
_entity.pdbx_description
1 polymer ?
#
loop_
_entity_poly.entity_id
_entity_poly.type
_entity_poly.pdbx_seq_one_letter_code
_entity_poly.pdbx_strand_id
1 'polypeptide(L)'
;MKMNKLFFGLLLQAAFYSGSLYAQADLRTDAYSIIQDAVTDIVCSSSTDAIQKEKRVIQVLNEKGKEDASFVCLCDRFSSLKKFSGEVRDASGNVIRKIKKSELKITEYSDGLVSDDYYYFFEYTPSRYPVTITYEWEIKNSDGLIGYPSFVPQKSYNQSVAQASYRIPV
;
A
#
# COMPACT_ATOMS: atom_id res chain seq x y z
N MET A 1 26.89 50.73 13.43
CA MET A 1 26.67 49.40 13.98
C MET A 1 25.86 48.59 12.96
N LYS A 2 26.54 47.77 12.10
CA LYS A 2 25.89 46.98 11.03
C LYS A 2 25.49 45.63 11.63
N MET A 3 24.22 45.45 11.88
CA MET A 3 23.64 44.21 12.36
C MET A 3 23.53 43.22 11.21
N ASN A 4 24.15 42.04 11.37
CA ASN A 4 24.30 41.02 10.36
C ASN A 4 22.95 40.44 9.91
N LYS A 5 22.54 40.74 8.68
CA LYS A 5 21.37 40.14 8.01
C LYS A 5 21.48 38.61 7.76
N LEU A 6 22.65 38.01 8.00
CA LEU A 6 22.89 36.58 7.86
C LEU A 6 22.30 35.72 8.98
N PHE A 7 22.09 36.30 10.20
CA PHE A 7 21.57 35.53 11.34
C PHE A 7 20.05 35.32 11.31
N PHE A 8 19.33 36.17 10.57
CA PHE A 8 17.87 36.08 10.45
C PHE A 8 17.42 34.97 9.45
N GLY A 9 18.25 34.68 8.47
CA GLY A 9 17.95 33.64 7.48
C GLY A 9 18.05 32.21 8.02
N LEU A 10 18.96 31.97 8.98
CA LEU A 10 19.18 30.65 9.56
C LEU A 10 18.08 30.23 10.56
N LEU A 11 17.46 31.18 11.23
CA LEU A 11 16.36 30.94 12.17
C LEU A 11 15.04 30.62 11.48
N LEU A 12 14.83 31.13 10.26
CA LEU A 12 13.61 30.84 9.48
C LEU A 12 13.62 29.45 8.84
N GLN A 13 14.78 28.90 8.52
CA GLN A 13 14.89 27.53 7.96
C GLN A 13 14.69 26.43 9.00
N ALA A 14 15.00 26.68 10.28
CA ALA A 14 14.79 25.70 11.34
C ALA A 14 13.31 25.49 11.70
N ALA A 15 12.45 26.49 11.45
CA ALA A 15 11.02 26.41 11.75
C ALA A 15 10.21 25.53 10.78
N PHE A 16 10.72 25.30 9.55
CA PHE A 16 10.02 24.47 8.55
C PHE A 16 10.24 22.96 8.72
N TYR A 17 11.27 22.53 9.44
CA TYR A 17 11.55 21.10 9.66
C TYR A 17 10.80 20.47 10.84
N SER A 18 10.21 21.29 11.71
CA SER A 18 9.50 20.78 12.90
C SER A 18 8.06 20.31 12.63
N GLY A 19 7.43 20.74 11.51
CA GLY A 19 6.05 20.38 11.19
C GLY A 19 5.83 18.93 10.81
N SER A 20 6.83 18.29 10.17
CA SER A 20 6.70 16.91 9.71
C SER A 20 6.86 15.86 10.83
N LEU A 21 7.53 16.17 11.91
CA LEU A 21 7.71 15.26 13.05
C LEU A 21 6.45 15.13 13.90
N TYR A 22 5.66 16.18 14.04
CA TYR A 22 4.40 16.13 14.79
C TYR A 22 3.30 15.36 14.06
N ALA A 23 3.20 15.49 12.74
CA ALA A 23 2.23 14.73 11.94
C ALA A 23 2.50 13.22 11.99
N GLN A 24 3.77 12.80 12.02
CA GLN A 24 4.14 11.39 12.07
C GLN A 24 3.97 10.77 13.46
N ALA A 25 4.04 11.55 14.54
CA ALA A 25 3.74 11.08 15.89
C ALA A 25 2.25 10.80 16.06
N ASP A 26 1.39 11.61 15.45
CA ASP A 26 -0.07 11.47 15.51
C ASP A 26 -0.57 10.18 14.79
N LEU A 27 0.09 9.79 13.68
CA LEU A 27 -0.26 8.58 12.93
C LEU A 27 -0.02 7.28 13.71
N ARG A 28 0.78 7.30 14.76
CA ARG A 28 1.08 6.13 15.60
C ARG A 28 0.17 5.98 16.79
N THR A 29 -0.55 7.03 17.15
CA THR A 29 -1.46 7.02 18.30
C THR A 29 -2.60 6.06 18.03
N ASP A 30 -2.75 5.03 18.87
CA ASP A 30 -3.75 3.98 18.79
C ASP A 30 -3.71 3.13 17.49
N ALA A 31 -2.69 3.29 16.65
CA ALA A 31 -2.54 2.52 15.42
C ALA A 31 -1.84 1.18 15.67
N TYR A 32 -2.30 0.15 14.99
CA TYR A 32 -1.65 -1.16 14.92
C TYR A 32 -0.81 -1.28 13.65
N SER A 33 -1.20 -0.55 12.62
CA SER A 33 -0.47 -0.40 11.37
C SER A 33 -0.62 0.99 10.76
N ILE A 34 0.30 1.35 9.87
CA ILE A 34 0.28 2.60 9.12
C ILE A 34 0.44 2.28 7.63
N ILE A 35 -0.50 2.73 6.82
CA ILE A 35 -0.33 2.80 5.37
C ILE A 35 0.55 4.01 5.08
N GLN A 36 1.83 3.79 4.83
CA GLN A 36 2.78 4.85 4.52
C GLN A 36 2.56 5.42 3.11
N ASP A 37 2.17 4.55 2.17
CA ASP A 37 1.85 4.91 0.79
C ASP A 37 0.87 3.90 0.20
N ALA A 38 -0.20 4.38 -0.42
CA ALA A 38 -1.14 3.58 -1.19
C ALA A 38 -1.37 4.27 -2.54
N VAL A 39 -0.97 3.61 -3.62
CA VAL A 39 -1.08 4.14 -4.98
C VAL A 39 -1.89 3.17 -5.82
N THR A 40 -2.89 3.69 -6.51
CA THR A 40 -3.62 2.98 -7.57
C THR A 40 -3.59 3.82 -8.84
N ASP A 41 -3.01 3.27 -9.89
CA ASP A 41 -2.95 3.87 -11.23
C ASP A 41 -3.70 2.97 -12.20
N ILE A 42 -4.70 3.52 -12.91
CA ILE A 42 -5.49 2.79 -13.90
C ILE A 42 -5.30 3.45 -15.26
N VAL A 43 -4.67 2.73 -16.17
CA VAL A 43 -4.46 3.16 -17.55
C VAL A 43 -5.41 2.36 -18.45
N CYS A 44 -6.43 3.04 -18.98
CA CYS A 44 -7.38 2.47 -19.93
C CYS A 44 -6.85 2.61 -21.35
N SER A 45 -6.79 1.52 -22.09
CA SER A 45 -6.46 1.53 -23.53
C SER A 45 -7.71 1.48 -24.41
N SER A 46 -8.83 0.98 -23.87
CA SER A 46 -10.15 0.95 -24.51
C SER A 46 -11.24 0.93 -23.43
N SER A 47 -12.49 0.82 -23.82
CA SER A 47 -13.62 0.63 -22.88
C SER A 47 -13.62 -0.76 -22.21
N THR A 48 -12.85 -1.69 -22.73
CA THR A 48 -12.80 -3.09 -22.26
C THR A 48 -11.41 -3.51 -21.77
N ASP A 49 -10.38 -2.67 -21.97
CA ASP A 49 -9.00 -3.03 -21.64
C ASP A 49 -8.34 -1.96 -20.77
N ALA A 50 -7.85 -2.37 -19.62
CA ALA A 50 -7.09 -1.52 -18.72
C ALA A 50 -5.97 -2.28 -18.01
N ILE A 51 -4.96 -1.54 -17.61
CA ILE A 51 -3.91 -1.98 -16.69
C ILE A 51 -4.05 -1.19 -15.41
N GLN A 52 -4.28 -1.90 -14.32
CA GLN A 52 -4.29 -1.35 -12.98
C GLN A 52 -2.96 -1.69 -12.29
N LYS A 53 -2.24 -0.66 -11.88
CA LYS A 53 -0.99 -0.79 -11.13
C LYS A 53 -1.23 -0.34 -9.70
N GLU A 54 -0.81 -1.16 -8.77
CA GLU A 54 -1.01 -0.90 -7.36
C GLU A 54 0.30 -1.01 -6.61
N LYS A 55 0.47 -0.11 -5.64
CA LYS A 55 1.53 -0.16 -4.66
C LYS A 55 0.95 0.09 -3.28
N ARG A 56 1.38 -0.70 -2.30
CA ARG A 56 1.10 -0.46 -0.88
C ARG A 56 2.36 -0.61 -0.06
N VAL A 57 2.62 0.39 0.76
CA VAL A 57 3.69 0.38 1.76
C VAL A 57 3.04 0.41 3.13
N ILE A 58 3.16 -0.67 3.87
CA ILE A 58 2.48 -0.88 5.15
C ILE A 58 3.53 -1.06 6.23
N GLN A 59 3.51 -0.21 7.26
CA GLN A 59 4.29 -0.43 8.47
C GLN A 59 3.40 -1.08 9.53
N VAL A 60 3.72 -2.31 9.89
CA VAL A 60 3.06 -3.03 10.99
C VAL A 60 3.80 -2.73 12.26
N LEU A 61 3.11 -2.11 13.22
CA LEU A 61 3.72 -1.58 14.44
C LEU A 61 3.82 -2.61 15.57
N ASN A 62 2.87 -3.53 15.62
CA ASN A 62 2.77 -4.55 16.68
C ASN A 62 1.98 -5.77 16.20
N GLU A 63 1.87 -6.78 17.04
CA GLU A 63 1.20 -8.04 16.72
C GLU A 63 -0.29 -7.90 16.37
N LYS A 64 -0.98 -6.91 16.92
CA LYS A 64 -2.41 -6.69 16.61
C LYS A 64 -2.64 -6.28 15.17
N GLY A 65 -1.62 -5.67 14.53
CA GLY A 65 -1.66 -5.29 13.12
C GLY A 65 -1.15 -6.38 12.15
N LYS A 66 -0.86 -7.59 12.61
CA LYS A 66 -0.25 -8.64 11.78
C LYS A 66 -1.06 -9.03 10.55
N GLU A 67 -2.39 -8.93 10.61
CA GLU A 67 -3.27 -9.25 9.48
C GLU A 67 -3.09 -8.27 8.30
N ASP A 68 -2.73 -7.02 8.60
CA ASP A 68 -2.44 -6.00 7.59
C ASP A 68 -1.15 -6.31 6.79
N ALA A 69 -0.31 -7.22 7.30
CA ALA A 69 0.87 -7.72 6.62
C ALA A 69 0.55 -8.65 5.44
N SER A 70 -0.68 -9.13 5.34
CA SER A 70 -1.08 -10.10 4.33
C SER A 70 -1.47 -9.41 3.02
N PHE A 71 -1.24 -10.12 1.91
CA PHE A 71 -1.64 -9.70 0.58
C PHE A 71 -2.87 -10.47 0.13
N VAL A 72 -3.84 -9.76 -0.45
CA VAL A 72 -5.02 -10.34 -1.10
C VAL A 72 -5.30 -9.54 -2.37
N CYS A 73 -5.52 -10.24 -3.48
CA CYS A 73 -5.91 -9.67 -4.76
C CYS A 73 -7.03 -10.52 -5.37
N LEU A 74 -8.23 -9.93 -5.49
CA LEU A 74 -9.36 -10.56 -6.14
C LEU A 74 -9.24 -10.42 -7.66
N CYS A 75 -9.51 -11.50 -8.37
CA CYS A 75 -9.58 -11.57 -9.81
C CYS A 75 -10.81 -12.38 -10.24
N ASP A 76 -11.23 -12.19 -11.48
CA ASP A 76 -12.31 -12.89 -12.13
C ASP A 76 -11.90 -13.30 -13.56
N ARG A 77 -12.87 -13.76 -14.39
CA ARG A 77 -12.61 -14.10 -15.80
C ARG A 77 -12.16 -12.93 -16.66
N PHE A 78 -12.47 -11.69 -16.24
CA PHE A 78 -12.11 -10.45 -16.97
C PHE A 78 -10.86 -9.78 -16.43
N SER A 79 -10.38 -10.21 -15.26
CA SER A 79 -9.23 -9.63 -14.58
C SER A 79 -8.19 -10.68 -14.21
N SER A 80 -6.92 -10.35 -14.33
CA SER A 80 -5.84 -11.28 -14.02
C SER A 80 -4.62 -10.57 -13.47
N LEU A 81 -4.05 -11.13 -12.41
CA LEU A 81 -2.79 -10.67 -11.83
C LEU A 81 -1.64 -10.96 -12.79
N LYS A 82 -1.02 -9.95 -13.36
CA LYS A 82 0.11 -10.08 -14.30
C LYS A 82 1.44 -10.05 -13.60
N LYS A 83 1.64 -9.05 -12.75
CA LYS A 83 2.90 -8.87 -12.00
C LYS A 83 2.60 -8.82 -10.52
N PHE A 84 3.57 -9.24 -9.75
CA PHE A 84 3.56 -9.12 -8.29
C PHE A 84 4.99 -9.15 -7.78
N SER A 85 5.28 -8.30 -6.83
CA SER A 85 6.47 -8.35 -5.99
C SER A 85 6.13 -7.89 -4.57
N GLY A 86 6.76 -8.52 -3.60
CA GLY A 86 6.68 -8.13 -2.20
C GLY A 86 8.08 -8.02 -1.60
N GLU A 87 8.26 -7.06 -0.70
CA GLU A 87 9.48 -6.87 0.05
C GLU A 87 9.17 -6.53 1.49
N VAL A 88 9.88 -7.17 2.41
CA VAL A 88 9.77 -6.92 3.86
C VAL A 88 11.08 -6.35 4.36
N ARG A 89 10.98 -5.26 5.12
CA ARG A 89 12.10 -4.59 5.78
C ARG A 89 11.93 -4.59 7.29
N ASP A 90 13.05 -4.72 7.99
CA ASP A 90 13.09 -4.57 9.44
C ASP A 90 12.98 -3.09 9.88
N ALA A 91 13.00 -2.86 11.19
CA ALA A 91 12.96 -1.52 11.77
C ALA A 91 14.16 -0.62 11.37
N SER A 92 15.27 -1.21 10.94
CA SER A 92 16.47 -0.51 10.47
C SER A 92 16.44 -0.25 8.96
N GLY A 93 15.39 -0.71 8.25
CA GLY A 93 15.25 -0.57 6.81
C GLY A 93 15.95 -1.67 5.99
N ASN A 94 16.56 -2.67 6.62
CA ASN A 94 17.20 -3.76 5.91
C ASN A 94 16.16 -4.70 5.31
N VAL A 95 16.38 -5.15 4.08
CA VAL A 95 15.52 -6.15 3.44
C VAL A 95 15.74 -7.50 4.10
N ILE A 96 14.70 -8.04 4.73
CA ILE A 96 14.74 -9.35 5.40
C ILE A 96 14.04 -10.45 4.61
N ARG A 97 13.15 -10.09 3.67
CA ARG A 97 12.46 -11.03 2.80
C ARG A 97 12.05 -10.37 1.49
N LYS A 98 12.12 -11.15 0.40
CA LYS A 98 11.47 -10.84 -0.88
C LYS A 98 10.42 -11.91 -1.15
N ILE A 99 9.26 -11.48 -1.68
CA ILE A 99 8.12 -12.34 -1.96
C ILE A 99 7.87 -12.30 -3.46
N LYS A 100 7.84 -13.47 -4.09
CA LYS A 100 7.63 -13.61 -5.53
C LYS A 100 6.19 -14.00 -5.83
N LYS A 101 5.73 -13.73 -7.05
CA LYS A 101 4.40 -14.15 -7.52
C LYS A 101 4.16 -15.67 -7.37
N SER A 102 5.20 -16.48 -7.53
CA SER A 102 5.12 -17.94 -7.39
C SER A 102 4.86 -18.42 -5.95
N GLU A 103 4.97 -17.54 -4.95
CA GLU A 103 4.67 -17.85 -3.55
C GLU A 103 3.20 -17.56 -3.19
N LEU A 104 2.47 -16.88 -4.09
CA LEU A 104 1.06 -16.62 -3.88
C LEU A 104 0.26 -17.91 -3.99
N LYS A 105 -0.64 -18.12 -3.06
CA LYS A 105 -1.66 -19.16 -3.14
C LYS A 105 -2.86 -18.62 -3.91
N ILE A 106 -3.58 -19.51 -4.57
CA ILE A 106 -4.80 -19.21 -5.31
C ILE A 106 -5.92 -20.02 -4.68
N THR A 107 -7.05 -19.39 -4.45
CA THR A 107 -8.26 -20.08 -4.01
C THR A 107 -9.48 -19.51 -4.75
N GLU A 108 -10.43 -20.39 -5.06
CA GLU A 108 -11.69 -19.98 -5.63
C GLU A 108 -12.56 -19.31 -4.56
N TYR A 109 -13.20 -18.22 -4.94
CA TYR A 109 -14.19 -17.58 -4.09
C TYR A 109 -15.54 -18.22 -4.38
N SER A 110 -15.95 -19.17 -3.53
CA SER A 110 -17.25 -19.84 -3.64
C SER A 110 -18.00 -19.68 -2.33
N ASP A 111 -19.04 -18.88 -2.34
CA ASP A 111 -19.99 -18.74 -1.22
C ASP A 111 -21.35 -19.35 -1.64
N GLY A 112 -21.30 -20.63 -2.07
CA GLY A 112 -22.49 -21.41 -2.45
C GLY A 112 -23.11 -21.07 -3.81
N LEU A 113 -22.59 -20.11 -4.54
CA LEU A 113 -22.93 -19.78 -5.93
C LEU A 113 -21.74 -20.11 -6.84
N VAL A 114 -22.01 -20.53 -8.06
CA VAL A 114 -20.98 -20.68 -9.09
C VAL A 114 -20.47 -19.28 -9.43
N SER A 115 -19.29 -18.94 -8.95
CA SER A 115 -18.59 -17.69 -9.27
C SER A 115 -17.28 -18.02 -10.00
N ASP A 116 -16.95 -17.21 -11.00
CA ASP A 116 -15.65 -17.27 -11.67
C ASP A 116 -14.58 -16.49 -10.87
N ASP A 117 -14.93 -16.01 -9.68
CA ASP A 117 -14.04 -15.22 -8.83
C ASP A 117 -13.02 -16.09 -8.13
N TYR A 118 -11.81 -15.63 -8.11
CA TYR A 118 -10.72 -16.26 -7.37
C TYR A 118 -9.80 -15.18 -6.81
N TYR A 119 -9.06 -15.50 -5.75
CA TYR A 119 -8.10 -14.56 -5.21
C TYR A 119 -6.73 -15.18 -5.03
N TYR A 120 -5.74 -14.35 -5.29
CA TYR A 120 -4.36 -14.58 -4.88
C TYR A 120 -4.19 -14.08 -3.47
N PHE A 121 -3.52 -14.85 -2.64
CA PHE A 121 -3.22 -14.42 -1.29
C PHE A 121 -1.84 -14.89 -0.84
N PHE A 122 -1.28 -14.13 0.08
CA PHE A 122 -0.06 -14.46 0.77
C PHE A 122 -0.18 -13.98 2.21
N GLU A 123 -0.05 -14.92 3.15
CA GLU A 123 -0.07 -14.63 4.57
C GLU A 123 1.37 -14.44 5.05
N TYR A 124 1.63 -13.29 5.66
CA TYR A 124 2.91 -13.01 6.28
C TYR A 124 2.72 -12.71 7.76
N THR A 125 3.40 -13.46 8.61
CA THR A 125 3.43 -13.22 10.05
C THR A 125 4.82 -12.73 10.44
N PRO A 126 4.95 -11.44 10.82
CA PRO A 126 6.22 -10.89 11.29
C PRO A 126 6.67 -11.58 12.58
N SER A 127 7.95 -11.92 12.68
CA SER A 127 8.56 -12.44 13.91
C SER A 127 9.02 -11.33 14.86
N ARG A 128 9.15 -10.11 14.37
CA ARG A 128 9.55 -8.91 15.13
C ARG A 128 8.82 -7.69 14.58
N TYR A 129 8.65 -6.66 15.41
CA TYR A 129 7.99 -5.41 15.07
C TYR A 129 8.88 -4.21 15.46
N PRO A 130 8.73 -3.05 14.81
CA PRO A 130 7.93 -2.87 13.61
C PRO A 130 8.59 -3.48 12.36
N VAL A 131 7.78 -3.80 11.35
CA VAL A 131 8.24 -4.17 10.01
C VAL A 131 7.55 -3.30 8.98
N THR A 132 8.23 -3.03 7.87
CA THR A 132 7.64 -2.36 6.71
C THR A 132 7.55 -3.34 5.56
N ILE A 133 6.35 -3.46 4.98
CA ILE A 133 6.08 -4.35 3.87
C ILE A 133 5.66 -3.50 2.68
N THR A 134 6.29 -3.74 1.54
CA THR A 134 5.93 -3.14 0.27
C THR A 134 5.38 -4.23 -0.64
N TYR A 135 4.17 -4.04 -1.15
CA TYR A 135 3.58 -4.83 -2.22
C TYR A 135 3.40 -3.98 -3.45
N GLU A 136 3.80 -4.51 -4.60
CA GLU A 136 3.56 -3.92 -5.91
C GLU A 136 2.97 -4.99 -6.83
N TRP A 137 1.86 -4.65 -7.49
CA TRP A 137 1.22 -5.60 -8.40
C TRP A 137 0.53 -4.91 -9.57
N GLU A 138 0.27 -5.69 -10.61
CA GLU A 138 -0.37 -5.24 -11.82
C GLU A 138 -1.48 -6.21 -12.21
N ILE A 139 -2.69 -5.68 -12.38
CA ILE A 139 -3.87 -6.40 -12.85
C ILE A 139 -4.15 -5.96 -14.28
N LYS A 140 -4.36 -6.92 -15.17
CA LYS A 140 -4.90 -6.66 -16.50
C LYS A 140 -6.39 -6.95 -16.48
N ASN A 141 -7.18 -5.97 -16.91
CA ASN A 141 -8.60 -6.11 -17.19
C ASN A 141 -8.77 -6.21 -18.72
N SER A 142 -9.58 -7.14 -19.20
CA SER A 142 -9.86 -7.35 -20.64
C SER A 142 -11.22 -8.01 -20.85
N ASP A 143 -11.83 -7.74 -22.02
CA ASP A 143 -13.07 -8.37 -22.49
C ASP A 143 -14.33 -8.09 -21.65
N GLY A 144 -14.26 -7.16 -20.70
CA GLY A 144 -15.38 -6.73 -19.86
C GLY A 144 -15.53 -5.22 -19.83
N LEU A 145 -16.64 -4.73 -19.31
CA LEU A 145 -16.77 -3.31 -18.99
C LEU A 145 -15.81 -3.00 -17.83
N ILE A 146 -15.01 -1.96 -18.00
CA ILE A 146 -14.10 -1.53 -16.94
C ILE A 146 -14.90 -0.88 -15.83
N GLY A 147 -14.96 -1.57 -14.69
CA GLY A 147 -15.41 -0.99 -13.44
C GLY A 147 -14.22 -0.41 -12.68
N TYR A 148 -14.30 0.87 -12.32
CA TYR A 148 -13.27 1.45 -11.46
C TYR A 148 -13.39 0.89 -10.04
N PRO A 149 -12.33 0.26 -9.49
CA PRO A 149 -12.39 -0.30 -8.15
C PRO A 149 -12.57 0.81 -7.11
N SER A 150 -13.27 0.48 -6.03
CA SER A 150 -13.34 1.35 -4.88
C SER A 150 -11.96 1.56 -4.27
N PHE A 151 -11.61 2.82 -4.00
CA PHE A 151 -10.36 3.17 -3.36
C PHE A 151 -10.58 3.45 -1.87
N VAL A 152 -10.30 2.46 -1.04
CA VAL A 152 -10.39 2.56 0.41
C VAL A 152 -9.03 2.22 1.00
N PRO A 153 -8.15 3.22 1.18
CA PRO A 153 -6.80 2.97 1.70
C PRO A 153 -6.80 2.49 3.16
N GLN A 154 -7.70 3.01 4.01
CA GLN A 154 -7.86 2.61 5.40
C GLN A 154 -8.89 1.49 5.53
N LYS A 155 -8.49 0.34 6.06
CA LYS A 155 -9.37 -0.84 6.19
C LYS A 155 -9.95 -1.02 7.60
N SER A 156 -9.35 -0.42 8.61
CA SER A 156 -9.78 -0.57 10.01
C SER A 156 -9.55 0.72 10.81
N TYR A 157 -10.21 0.85 11.97
CA TYR A 157 -10.06 2.01 12.86
C TYR A 157 -8.65 2.14 13.45
N ASN A 158 -7.94 1.02 13.62
CA ASN A 158 -6.58 1.01 14.19
C ASN A 158 -5.50 1.01 13.10
N GLN A 159 -5.85 1.43 11.88
CA GLN A 159 -4.95 1.64 10.77
C GLN A 159 -4.92 3.11 10.41
N SER A 160 -3.75 3.74 10.42
CA SER A 160 -3.57 5.12 9.97
C SER A 160 -3.09 5.16 8.53
N VAL A 161 -3.36 6.26 7.84
CA VAL A 161 -2.92 6.48 6.45
C VAL A 161 -2.12 7.78 6.38
N ALA A 162 -0.85 7.67 5.96
CA ALA A 162 0.01 8.82 5.75
C ALA A 162 -0.19 9.43 4.36
N GLN A 163 -0.26 8.58 3.35
CA GLN A 163 -0.45 9.02 1.97
C GLN A 163 -1.25 7.99 1.17
N ALA A 164 -2.15 8.50 0.32
CA ALA A 164 -2.91 7.68 -0.60
C ALA A 164 -3.20 8.45 -1.89
N SER A 165 -3.14 7.78 -3.05
CA SER A 165 -3.43 8.38 -4.34
C SER A 165 -4.13 7.39 -5.26
N TYR A 166 -5.14 7.90 -6.00
CA TYR A 166 -5.87 7.18 -7.01
C TYR A 166 -5.84 8.00 -8.29
N ARG A 167 -5.30 7.45 -9.36
CA ARG A 167 -5.06 8.17 -10.61
C ARG A 167 -5.65 7.41 -11.79
N ILE A 168 -6.36 8.15 -12.61
CA ILE A 168 -6.87 7.70 -13.91
C ILE A 168 -6.36 8.73 -14.90
N PRO A 169 -5.20 8.49 -15.55
CA PRO A 169 -4.72 9.40 -16.59
C PRO A 169 -5.71 9.37 -17.77
N VAL A 170 -6.14 10.55 -18.18
CA VAL A 170 -7.02 10.81 -19.31
C VAL A 170 -6.17 11.09 -20.54
#